data_5bacca0140da2a35f6db1b500c60ae2e
#
_entry.id   5bacca0140da2a35f6db1b500c60ae2e
#
_cell.length_a   1.000
_cell.length_b   1.000
_cell.length_c   1.000
_cell.angle_alpha   90.00
_cell.angle_beta   90.00
_cell.angle_gamma   90.00
#
_symmetry.space_group_name_H-M   'P 1'
#
loop_
_entity.id
_entity.type
_entity.pdbx_description
1 polymer ?
#
loop_
_entity_poly.entity_id
_entity_poly.type
_entity_poly.pdbx_seq_one_letter_code
_entity_poly.pdbx_strand_id
1 'polypeptide(L)'
;MRGEKGPEDITRIDAKKDLGIWLSPSMSFSLHLEKSAQKVSAVLRMIRRTFSRIIRTNFQILYGAYVRPLLEYANPVVYSGRTKDVILIERVQRAATKMVAGLKSMDYETRLAVLDLFPLEYRRFRGDLILTYALFEQGLANRFFTVDPANTRRGHGKHTAPR
;
A
#
# COMPACT_ATOMS: atom_id res chain seq x y z
N MET A 1 -27.95 -48.17 -2.32
CA MET A 1 -27.58 -47.41 -3.52
C MET A 1 -27.09 -46.02 -3.07
N ARG A 2 -25.77 -45.79 -3.04
CA ARG A 2 -25.18 -44.49 -2.76
C ARG A 2 -25.07 -43.75 -4.10
N GLY A 3 -25.79 -42.64 -4.23
CA GLY A 3 -25.68 -41.78 -5.41
C GLY A 3 -24.32 -41.14 -5.44
N GLU A 4 -23.54 -41.40 -6.48
CA GLU A 4 -22.36 -40.63 -6.84
C GLU A 4 -22.79 -39.20 -7.12
N LYS A 5 -22.32 -38.24 -6.27
CA LYS A 5 -22.35 -36.82 -6.61
C LYS A 5 -21.36 -36.62 -7.76
N GLY A 6 -21.91 -36.28 -8.93
CA GLY A 6 -21.08 -35.83 -10.06
C GLY A 6 -20.17 -34.69 -9.69
N PRO A 7 -19.14 -34.41 -10.50
CA PRO A 7 -18.19 -33.33 -10.22
C PRO A 7 -18.92 -32.00 -10.05
N GLU A 8 -18.76 -31.37 -8.90
CA GLU A 8 -19.30 -30.03 -8.66
C GLU A 8 -18.71 -29.06 -9.70
N ASP A 9 -19.59 -28.38 -10.41
CA ASP A 9 -19.25 -27.40 -11.40
C ASP A 9 -18.50 -26.23 -10.69
N ILE A 10 -17.21 -26.08 -10.94
CA ILE A 10 -16.38 -25.04 -10.33
C ILE A 10 -16.79 -23.72 -10.96
N THR A 11 -17.66 -22.97 -10.28
CA THR A 11 -18.08 -21.63 -10.72
C THR A 11 -16.87 -20.72 -10.80
N ARG A 12 -16.60 -20.19 -11.99
CA ARG A 12 -15.53 -19.24 -12.21
C ARG A 12 -15.90 -17.92 -11.54
N ILE A 13 -15.17 -17.54 -10.49
CA ILE A 13 -15.41 -16.31 -9.74
C ILE A 13 -14.49 -15.23 -10.31
N ASP A 14 -15.05 -14.11 -10.78
CA ASP A 14 -14.27 -13.00 -11.36
C ASP A 14 -13.37 -12.27 -10.34
N ALA A 15 -13.77 -12.26 -9.07
CA ALA A 15 -12.94 -11.73 -7.99
C ALA A 15 -13.45 -12.24 -6.64
N LYS A 16 -12.53 -12.54 -5.73
CA LYS A 16 -12.83 -12.97 -4.35
C LYS A 16 -12.35 -11.94 -3.36
N LYS A 17 -13.13 -11.73 -2.31
CA LYS A 17 -12.69 -10.90 -1.17
C LYS A 17 -12.27 -11.85 -0.05
N ASP A 18 -11.02 -11.71 0.39
CA ASP A 18 -10.46 -12.45 1.51
C ASP A 18 -9.75 -11.50 2.46
N LEU A 19 -9.96 -11.65 3.78
CA LEU A 19 -9.42 -10.76 4.83
C LEU A 19 -9.53 -9.26 4.49
N GLY A 20 -10.59 -8.87 3.80
CA GLY A 20 -10.80 -7.49 3.36
C GLY A 20 -10.10 -7.11 2.04
N ILE A 21 -9.28 -7.97 1.48
CA ILE A 21 -8.53 -7.77 0.24
C ILE A 21 -9.30 -8.37 -0.94
N TRP A 22 -9.37 -7.63 -2.04
CA TRP A 22 -9.93 -8.14 -3.30
C TRP A 22 -8.83 -8.76 -4.15
N LEU A 23 -9.02 -10.02 -4.51
CA LEU A 23 -8.09 -10.78 -5.33
C LEU A 23 -8.78 -11.18 -6.63
N SER A 24 -8.17 -10.86 -7.77
CA SER A 24 -8.63 -11.31 -9.08
C SER A 24 -8.12 -12.74 -9.38
N PRO A 25 -8.72 -13.45 -10.35
CA PRO A 25 -8.24 -14.77 -10.77
C PRO A 25 -6.78 -14.77 -11.25
N SER A 26 -6.29 -13.63 -11.75
CA SER A 26 -4.89 -13.43 -12.16
C SER A 26 -3.95 -13.09 -11.01
N MET A 27 -4.37 -13.27 -9.76
CA MET A 27 -3.61 -12.90 -8.55
C MET A 27 -3.21 -11.41 -8.51
N SER A 28 -4.00 -10.55 -9.15
CA SER A 28 -3.76 -9.11 -9.16
C SER A 28 -4.55 -8.41 -8.06
N PHE A 29 -3.90 -7.46 -7.40
CA PHE A 29 -4.48 -6.61 -6.35
C PHE A 29 -4.98 -5.24 -6.88
N SER A 30 -4.91 -4.97 -8.20
CA SER A 30 -5.34 -3.68 -8.76
C SER A 30 -6.79 -3.37 -8.41
N LEU A 31 -7.69 -4.37 -8.43
CA LEU A 31 -9.08 -4.22 -8.01
C LEU A 31 -9.20 -3.77 -6.55
N HIS A 32 -8.35 -4.30 -5.65
CA HIS A 32 -8.33 -3.89 -4.26
C HIS A 32 -7.95 -2.40 -4.13
N LEU A 33 -6.91 -1.96 -4.83
CA LEU A 33 -6.46 -0.57 -4.83
C LEU A 33 -7.51 0.37 -5.43
N GLU A 34 -8.19 -0.04 -6.49
CA GLU A 34 -9.31 0.71 -7.07
C GLU A 34 -10.47 0.87 -6.07
N LYS A 35 -10.87 -0.21 -5.39
CA LYS A 35 -11.92 -0.17 -4.36
C LYS A 35 -11.51 0.69 -3.16
N SER A 36 -10.24 0.63 -2.75
CA SER A 36 -9.70 1.48 -1.69
C SER A 36 -9.72 2.95 -2.08
N ALA A 37 -9.29 3.31 -3.28
CA ALA A 37 -9.35 4.67 -3.83
C ALA A 37 -10.80 5.20 -3.90
N GLN A 38 -11.77 4.36 -4.30
CA GLN A 38 -13.19 4.71 -4.32
C GLN A 38 -13.73 5.01 -2.92
N LYS A 39 -13.40 4.15 -1.92
CA LYS A 39 -13.80 4.36 -0.53
C LYS A 39 -13.23 5.65 0.02
N VAL A 40 -11.95 5.91 -0.19
CA VAL A 40 -11.32 7.15 0.26
C VAL A 40 -11.95 8.36 -0.40
N SER A 41 -12.24 8.30 -1.70
CA SER A 41 -12.93 9.39 -2.40
C SER A 41 -14.32 9.67 -1.82
N ALA A 42 -15.04 8.65 -1.35
CA ALA A 42 -16.32 8.83 -0.65
C ALA A 42 -16.12 9.49 0.73
N VAL A 43 -15.11 9.05 1.49
CA VAL A 43 -14.74 9.64 2.78
C VAL A 43 -14.34 11.11 2.62
N LEU A 44 -13.51 11.45 1.63
CA LEU A 44 -13.11 12.83 1.37
C LEU A 44 -14.31 13.72 1.02
N ARG A 45 -15.27 13.20 0.24
CA ARG A 45 -16.52 13.92 -0.05
C ARG A 45 -17.35 14.16 1.21
N MET A 46 -17.44 13.15 2.10
CA MET A 46 -18.11 13.29 3.38
C MET A 46 -17.43 14.35 4.25
N ILE A 47 -16.13 14.30 4.42
CA ILE A 47 -15.35 15.27 5.19
C ILE A 47 -15.58 16.69 4.65
N ARG A 48 -15.53 16.86 3.32
CA ARG A 48 -15.75 18.16 2.67
C ARG A 48 -17.16 18.72 2.87
N ARG A 49 -18.18 17.87 3.00
CA ARG A 49 -19.56 18.29 3.27
C ARG A 49 -19.76 18.65 4.74
N THR A 50 -19.06 17.95 5.63
CA THR A 50 -19.21 18.14 7.09
C THR A 50 -18.45 19.37 7.58
N PHE A 51 -17.29 19.66 7.00
CA PHE A 51 -16.42 20.75 7.44
C PHE A 51 -16.37 21.86 6.37
N SER A 52 -16.86 23.04 6.72
CA SER A 52 -16.82 24.24 5.84
C SER A 52 -15.38 24.72 5.59
N ARG A 53 -14.50 24.55 6.58
CA ARG A 53 -13.08 24.92 6.50
C ARG A 53 -12.23 23.86 7.19
N ILE A 54 -11.28 23.30 6.45
CA ILE A 54 -10.34 22.29 6.96
C ILE A 54 -9.00 22.97 7.13
N ILE A 55 -8.56 23.16 8.38
CA ILE A 55 -7.23 23.65 8.73
C ILE A 55 -6.24 22.48 8.87
N ARG A 56 -4.95 22.78 8.91
CA ARG A 56 -3.87 21.76 8.97
C ARG A 56 -4.08 20.73 10.08
N THR A 57 -4.35 21.18 11.30
CA THR A 57 -4.52 20.28 12.47
C THR A 57 -5.70 19.33 12.28
N ASN A 58 -6.86 19.86 11.88
CA ASN A 58 -8.03 19.03 11.61
C ASN A 58 -7.79 18.04 10.48
N PHE A 59 -7.07 18.49 9.42
CA PHE A 59 -6.71 17.61 8.32
C PHE A 59 -5.82 16.45 8.78
N GLN A 60 -4.79 16.70 9.58
CA GLN A 60 -3.90 15.65 10.06
C GLN A 60 -4.65 14.57 10.85
N ILE A 61 -5.59 14.98 11.70
CA ILE A 61 -6.43 14.06 12.47
C ILE A 61 -7.35 13.26 11.54
N LEU A 62 -8.10 13.95 10.67
CA LEU A 62 -9.07 13.31 9.76
C LEU A 62 -8.38 12.40 8.75
N TYR A 63 -7.26 12.85 8.19
CA TYR A 63 -6.48 12.08 7.24
C TYR A 63 -5.88 10.83 7.90
N GLY A 64 -5.30 11.00 9.08
CA GLY A 64 -4.71 9.90 9.85
C GLY A 64 -5.72 8.85 10.28
N ALA A 65 -6.91 9.26 10.72
CA ALA A 65 -7.93 8.36 11.24
C ALA A 65 -8.77 7.67 10.14
N TYR A 66 -9.12 8.38 9.07
CA TYR A 66 -10.11 7.89 8.10
C TYR A 66 -9.56 7.62 6.71
N VAL A 67 -8.53 8.33 6.27
CA VAL A 67 -8.01 8.22 4.90
C VAL A 67 -6.82 7.26 4.83
N ARG A 68 -5.82 7.48 5.67
CA ARG A 68 -4.59 6.69 5.69
C ARG A 68 -4.82 5.19 5.88
N PRO A 69 -5.65 4.73 6.83
CA PRO A 69 -5.87 3.30 7.01
C PRO A 69 -6.46 2.61 5.78
N LEU A 70 -7.28 3.33 5.00
CA LEU A 70 -7.87 2.78 3.78
C LEU A 70 -6.88 2.70 2.61
N LEU A 71 -5.92 3.63 2.54
CA LEU A 71 -4.91 3.67 1.48
C LEU A 71 -3.73 2.73 1.75
N GLU A 72 -3.41 2.51 3.02
CA GLU A 72 -2.23 1.73 3.44
C GLU A 72 -2.60 0.31 3.92
N TYR A 73 -3.89 -0.07 3.88
CA TYR A 73 -4.32 -1.39 4.31
C TYR A 73 -3.63 -2.49 3.51
N ALA A 74 -3.03 -3.43 4.24
CA ALA A 74 -2.34 -4.59 3.69
C ALA A 74 -1.22 -4.26 2.67
N ASN A 75 -0.59 -3.09 2.77
CA ASN A 75 0.46 -2.63 1.86
C ASN A 75 1.53 -3.70 1.53
N PRO A 76 2.10 -4.43 2.50
CA PRO A 76 3.13 -5.44 2.20
C PRO A 76 2.63 -6.57 1.28
N VAL A 77 1.32 -6.78 1.21
CA VAL A 77 0.71 -7.84 0.40
C VAL A 77 0.22 -7.32 -0.94
N VAL A 78 -0.45 -6.15 -0.93
CA VAL A 78 -1.19 -5.65 -2.11
C VAL A 78 -0.36 -4.74 -3.02
N TYR A 79 0.81 -4.29 -2.56
CA TYR A 79 1.65 -3.41 -3.35
C TYR A 79 2.32 -4.17 -4.50
N SER A 80 1.94 -3.84 -5.72
CA SER A 80 2.45 -4.48 -6.93
C SER A 80 3.61 -3.73 -7.59
N GLY A 81 3.92 -2.51 -7.13
CA GLY A 81 4.89 -1.62 -7.80
C GLY A 81 4.46 -1.14 -9.20
N ARG A 82 3.26 -1.51 -9.65
CA ARG A 82 2.77 -1.08 -10.97
C ARG A 82 2.50 0.42 -10.97
N THR A 83 3.08 1.12 -11.94
CA THR A 83 2.94 2.58 -12.10
C THR A 83 1.47 3.04 -12.10
N LYS A 84 0.58 2.28 -12.74
CA LYS A 84 -0.86 2.58 -12.77
C LYS A 84 -1.46 2.64 -11.36
N ASP A 85 -1.13 1.67 -10.52
CA ASP A 85 -1.66 1.54 -9.17
C ASP A 85 -1.08 2.63 -8.25
N VAL A 86 0.21 2.93 -8.40
CA VAL A 86 0.89 4.02 -7.69
C VAL A 86 0.24 5.36 -8.03
N ILE A 87 0.05 5.67 -9.32
CA ILE A 87 -0.58 6.92 -9.77
C ILE A 87 -2.01 7.04 -9.24
N LEU A 88 -2.77 5.95 -9.23
CA LEU A 88 -4.15 5.94 -8.75
C LEU A 88 -4.23 6.37 -7.28
N ILE A 89 -3.43 5.76 -6.43
CA ILE A 89 -3.42 6.02 -4.98
C ILE A 89 -2.87 7.42 -4.69
N GLU A 90 -1.79 7.81 -5.38
CA GLU A 90 -1.20 9.15 -5.22
C GLU A 90 -2.16 10.27 -5.66
N ARG A 91 -2.98 10.02 -6.69
CA ARG A 91 -4.05 10.96 -7.11
C ARG A 91 -5.03 11.23 -5.97
N VAL A 92 -5.38 10.22 -5.19
CA VAL A 92 -6.28 10.38 -4.04
C VAL A 92 -5.64 11.23 -2.96
N GLN A 93 -4.35 11.02 -2.63
CA GLN A 93 -3.63 11.86 -1.69
C GLN A 93 -3.51 13.31 -2.18
N ARG A 94 -3.24 13.51 -3.46
CA ARG A 94 -3.25 14.85 -4.08
C ARG A 94 -4.59 15.56 -3.92
N ALA A 95 -5.69 14.83 -4.10
CA ALA A 95 -7.03 15.38 -3.90
C ALA A 95 -7.29 15.74 -2.43
N ALA A 96 -6.88 14.90 -1.50
CA ALA A 96 -7.02 15.13 -0.07
C ALA A 96 -6.27 16.39 0.38
N THR A 97 -5.00 16.55 0.00
CA THR A 97 -4.17 17.71 0.39
C THR A 97 -4.72 19.04 -0.15
N LYS A 98 -5.42 19.04 -1.29
CA LYS A 98 -6.07 20.24 -1.84
C LYS A 98 -7.29 20.73 -1.03
N MET A 99 -7.79 19.92 -0.11
CA MET A 99 -8.94 20.29 0.72
C MET A 99 -8.57 21.23 1.86
N VAL A 100 -7.27 21.31 2.18
CA VAL A 100 -6.78 22.17 3.27
C VAL A 100 -6.83 23.63 2.87
N ALA A 101 -7.38 24.47 3.76
CA ALA A 101 -7.48 25.90 3.54
C ALA A 101 -6.10 26.53 3.31
N GLY A 102 -5.98 27.35 2.26
CA GLY A 102 -4.74 28.02 1.88
C GLY A 102 -3.77 27.18 1.06
N LEU A 103 -3.97 25.85 0.92
CA LEU A 103 -3.03 25.01 0.19
C LEU A 103 -3.46 24.68 -1.25
N LYS A 104 -4.67 25.06 -1.67
CA LYS A 104 -5.23 24.66 -2.98
C LYS A 104 -4.39 25.09 -4.18
N SER A 105 -3.79 26.29 -4.12
CA SER A 105 -2.96 26.87 -5.18
C SER A 105 -1.49 26.44 -5.16
N MET A 106 -1.05 25.81 -4.08
CA MET A 106 0.33 25.36 -3.95
C MET A 106 0.57 24.09 -4.77
N ASP A 107 1.80 23.87 -5.20
CA ASP A 107 2.24 22.61 -5.81
C ASP A 107 2.13 21.44 -4.82
N TYR A 108 2.20 20.24 -5.34
CA TYR A 108 1.95 19.04 -4.51
C TYR A 108 3.04 18.80 -3.46
N GLU A 109 4.28 19.00 -3.83
CA GLU A 109 5.44 18.79 -2.95
C GLU A 109 5.42 19.74 -1.78
N THR A 110 5.15 21.03 -2.04
CA THR A 110 4.96 22.03 -0.98
C THR A 110 3.82 21.68 -0.06
N ARG A 111 2.69 21.18 -0.60
CA ARG A 111 1.57 20.72 0.27
C ARG A 111 1.97 19.56 1.16
N LEU A 112 2.74 18.59 0.65
CA LEU A 112 3.23 17.47 1.45
C LEU A 112 4.14 17.97 2.57
N ALA A 113 5.09 18.86 2.27
CA ALA A 113 5.98 19.43 3.27
C ALA A 113 5.21 20.19 4.36
N VAL A 114 4.27 21.07 3.99
CA VAL A 114 3.44 21.82 4.94
C VAL A 114 2.59 20.90 5.83
N LEU A 115 2.11 19.78 5.29
CA LEU A 115 1.25 18.84 6.01
C LEU A 115 2.02 17.74 6.74
N ASP A 116 3.34 17.73 6.66
CA ASP A 116 4.21 16.67 7.18
C ASP A 116 3.81 15.28 6.64
N LEU A 117 3.62 15.23 5.34
CA LEU A 117 3.28 14.02 4.61
C LEU A 117 4.41 13.65 3.65
N PHE A 118 4.54 12.36 3.41
CA PHE A 118 5.41 11.81 2.37
C PHE A 118 4.56 11.25 1.22
N PRO A 119 5.12 11.16 0.00
CA PRO A 119 4.52 10.38 -1.07
C PRO A 119 4.17 8.96 -0.60
N LEU A 120 3.03 8.43 -1.02
CA LEU A 120 2.59 7.11 -0.55
C LEU A 120 3.52 5.99 -1.01
N GLU A 121 4.12 6.14 -2.17
CA GLU A 121 5.13 5.19 -2.66
C GLU A 121 6.34 5.11 -1.71
N TYR A 122 6.89 6.27 -1.30
CA TYR A 122 7.98 6.31 -0.32
C TYR A 122 7.59 5.67 1.01
N ARG A 123 6.39 5.95 1.50
CA ARG A 123 5.89 5.36 2.75
C ARG A 123 5.75 3.84 2.67
N ARG A 124 5.30 3.33 1.53
CA ARG A 124 5.18 1.89 1.26
C ARG A 124 6.54 1.23 1.26
N PHE A 125 7.46 1.77 0.48
CA PHE A 125 8.83 1.28 0.41
C PHE A 125 9.49 1.26 1.80
N ARG A 126 9.34 2.34 2.58
CA ARG A 126 9.84 2.39 3.96
C ARG A 126 9.19 1.33 4.84
N GLY A 127 7.88 1.11 4.71
CA GLY A 127 7.16 0.07 5.45
C GLY A 127 7.68 -1.33 5.16
N ASP A 128 7.94 -1.63 3.89
CA ASP A 128 8.49 -2.91 3.44
C ASP A 128 9.91 -3.12 3.97
N LEU A 129 10.76 -2.09 3.97
CA LEU A 129 12.10 -2.15 4.56
C LEU A 129 12.04 -2.40 6.07
N ILE A 130 11.17 -1.72 6.80
CA ILE A 130 11.01 -1.93 8.26
C ILE A 130 10.54 -3.35 8.54
N LEU A 131 9.56 -3.86 7.79
CA LEU A 131 9.07 -5.22 7.93
C LEU A 131 10.18 -6.24 7.65
N THR A 132 10.90 -6.05 6.55
CA THR A 132 12.02 -6.93 6.17
C THR A 132 13.09 -6.95 7.25
N TYR A 133 13.49 -5.78 7.75
CA TYR A 133 14.45 -5.67 8.83
C TYR A 133 13.96 -6.38 10.10
N ALA A 134 12.71 -6.17 10.51
CA ALA A 134 12.14 -6.83 11.68
C ALA A 134 12.10 -8.36 11.54
N LEU A 135 11.82 -8.88 10.35
CA LEU A 135 11.85 -10.32 10.07
C LEU A 135 13.26 -10.91 10.24
N PHE A 136 14.30 -10.18 9.81
CA PHE A 136 15.69 -10.61 9.97
C PHE A 136 16.15 -10.53 11.43
N GLU A 137 15.89 -9.43 12.13
CA GLU A 137 16.27 -9.24 13.53
C GLU A 137 15.61 -10.26 14.46
N GLN A 138 14.35 -10.62 14.21
CA GLN A 138 13.62 -11.60 15.01
C GLN A 138 13.94 -13.07 14.63
N GLY A 139 14.86 -13.29 13.68
CA GLY A 139 15.19 -14.63 13.20
C GLY A 139 14.07 -15.34 12.44
N LEU A 140 12.97 -14.62 12.14
CA LEU A 140 11.82 -15.18 11.43
C LEU A 140 12.10 -15.37 9.93
N ALA A 141 13.10 -14.69 9.38
CA ALA A 141 13.48 -14.78 7.98
C ALA A 141 13.78 -16.25 7.58
N ASN A 142 14.49 -17.00 8.43
CA ASN A 142 14.84 -18.40 8.18
C ASN A 142 13.62 -19.34 8.13
N ARG A 143 12.47 -18.93 8.61
CA ARG A 143 11.22 -19.70 8.53
C ARG A 143 10.49 -19.51 7.19
N PHE A 144 10.74 -18.40 6.51
CA PHE A 144 10.06 -18.01 5.27
C PHE A 144 10.98 -18.02 4.05
N PHE A 145 12.29 -17.85 4.26
CA PHE A 145 13.26 -17.75 3.17
C PHE A 145 14.43 -18.72 3.42
N THR A 146 14.72 -19.52 2.43
CA THR A 146 15.96 -20.31 2.42
C THR A 146 17.06 -19.44 1.81
N VAL A 147 18.06 -19.08 2.60
CA VAL A 147 19.24 -18.37 2.09
C VAL A 147 20.10 -19.36 1.33
N ASP A 148 20.23 -19.20 0.02
CA ASP A 148 21.18 -19.99 -0.78
C ASP A 148 22.60 -19.48 -0.52
N PRO A 149 23.45 -20.27 0.17
CA PRO A 149 24.81 -19.87 0.50
C PRO A 149 25.73 -19.71 -0.74
N ALA A 150 25.31 -20.25 -1.90
CA ALA A 150 26.07 -20.11 -3.14
C ALA A 150 25.91 -18.72 -3.79
N ASN A 151 24.85 -17.98 -3.48
CA ASN A 151 24.55 -16.69 -4.12
C ASN A 151 25.00 -15.47 -3.32
N THR A 152 25.54 -15.64 -2.11
CA THR A 152 26.06 -14.54 -1.27
C THR A 152 27.46 -14.06 -1.65
N ARG A 153 28.10 -14.62 -2.69
CA ARG A 153 29.46 -14.27 -3.11
C ARG A 153 29.60 -13.14 -4.14
N ARG A 154 28.74 -12.16 -4.14
CA ARG A 154 28.97 -10.89 -4.88
C ARG A 154 29.21 -9.71 -3.93
N GLY A 155 30.21 -9.84 -3.07
CA GLY A 155 30.66 -8.74 -2.24
C GLY A 155 32.17 -8.88 -1.96
N HIS A 156 32.98 -8.13 -2.70
CA HIS A 156 34.39 -7.77 -2.45
C HIS A 156 35.32 -8.86 -1.86
N GLY A 157 35.91 -9.64 -2.74
CA GLY A 157 37.12 -10.35 -2.42
C GLY A 157 38.22 -9.38 -2.04
N LYS A 158 38.69 -9.42 -0.77
CA LYS A 158 39.94 -8.76 -0.37
C LYS A 158 41.09 -9.37 -1.18
N HIS A 159 41.69 -8.59 -2.06
CA HIS A 159 42.97 -8.91 -2.65
C HIS A 159 44.02 -8.97 -1.51
N THR A 160 44.37 -10.16 -1.08
CA THR A 160 45.62 -10.36 -0.36
C THR A 160 46.74 -10.47 -1.39
N ALA A 161 47.59 -9.44 -1.42
CA ALA A 161 48.81 -9.46 -2.20
C ALA A 161 49.77 -10.56 -1.67
N PRO A 162 50.43 -11.30 -2.53
CA PRO A 162 51.46 -12.25 -2.10
C PRO A 162 52.74 -11.50 -1.71
N ARG A 163 53.38 -11.97 -0.66
CA ARG A 163 54.76 -11.59 -0.25
C ARG A 163 55.77 -12.10 -1.25
#